data_23b0fd6c89ec7c9b5e499db42e3c7d35
#
_entry.id   23b0fd6c89ec7c9b5e499db42e3c7d35
#
_cell.length_a   1.000
_cell.length_b   1.000
_cell.length_c   1.000
_cell.angle_alpha   90.00
_cell.angle_beta   90.00
_cell.angle_gamma   90.00
#
_symmetry.space_group_name_H-M   'P 1'
#
loop_
_entity.id
_entity.type
_entity.pdbx_description
1 polymer ?
#
loop_
_entity_poly.entity_id
_entity_poly.type
_entity_poly.pdbx_seq_one_letter_code
_entity_poly.pdbx_strand_id
1 'polypeptide(L)'
;MSTTSSTGAGTVDRAFSAALYADSDSALDTGASLLAADPAADSELARRGREFIASAWQRGWQPADVIRIVRRDLDDVHLRLASALVREQVPYDRPRGPRWAAQLDELTADAAEAPQAPPRADRFSHATTVLELYRLLLRLPTLEPLDERGPGDSGAGRRTGPESRMLTRIRALLAKAEATGFPDEAEALTAKAQELTARHSIDEALLAARAPAPDAPGACRIGVEPPYEQAKAVLLDGVAGANHCRTVWDQ
;
A
#
# COMPACT_ATOMS: atom_id res chain seq x y z
N MET A 1 -38.59 13.90 7.10
CA MET A 1 -37.47 13.30 7.87
C MET A 1 -36.09 13.85 7.45
N SER A 2 -35.95 15.14 7.12
CA SER A 2 -34.70 15.72 6.56
C SER A 2 -33.90 16.64 7.49
N THR A 3 -34.36 16.87 8.72
CA THR A 3 -33.74 17.84 9.65
C THR A 3 -32.58 17.28 10.48
N THR A 4 -32.55 15.98 10.75
CA THR A 4 -31.51 15.33 11.57
C THR A 4 -30.17 15.22 10.82
N SER A 5 -30.18 14.98 9.49
CA SER A 5 -28.95 14.92 8.68
C SER A 5 -28.21 16.26 8.60
N SER A 6 -28.92 17.38 8.61
CA SER A 6 -28.32 18.72 8.53
C SER A 6 -27.58 19.11 9.83
N THR A 7 -28.07 18.65 10.98
CA THR A 7 -27.46 18.98 12.29
C THR A 7 -26.14 18.22 12.47
N GLY A 8 -26.10 16.92 12.18
CA GLY A 8 -24.89 16.10 12.31
C GLY A 8 -23.75 16.56 11.38
N ALA A 9 -24.08 16.95 10.14
CA ALA A 9 -23.09 17.49 9.21
C ALA A 9 -22.46 18.79 9.75
N GLY A 10 -23.26 19.71 10.30
CA GLY A 10 -22.73 20.93 10.91
C GLY A 10 -21.85 20.69 12.13
N THR A 11 -22.12 19.62 12.90
CA THR A 11 -21.26 19.22 14.03
C THR A 11 -19.92 18.69 13.56
N VAL A 12 -19.90 17.84 12.51
CA VAL A 12 -18.68 17.32 11.91
C VAL A 12 -17.83 18.47 11.34
N ASP A 13 -18.42 19.40 10.61
CA ASP A 13 -17.69 20.54 10.04
C ASP A 13 -17.04 21.42 11.12
N ARG A 14 -17.74 21.67 12.24
CA ARG A 14 -17.18 22.41 13.40
C ARG A 14 -16.05 21.64 14.07
N ALA A 15 -16.21 20.33 14.27
CA ALA A 15 -15.20 19.48 14.87
C ALA A 15 -13.92 19.43 13.98
N PHE A 16 -14.09 19.31 12.66
CA PHE A 16 -12.98 19.31 11.72
C PHE A 16 -12.26 20.67 11.68
N SER A 17 -13.01 21.76 11.67
CA SER A 17 -12.44 23.11 11.73
C SER A 17 -11.63 23.34 13.01
N ALA A 18 -12.07 22.78 14.12
CA ALA A 18 -11.36 22.86 15.40
C ALA A 18 -10.11 21.97 15.41
N ALA A 19 -10.19 20.72 14.92
CA ALA A 19 -9.22 19.68 15.21
C ALA A 19 -8.24 19.37 14.05
N LEU A 20 -8.69 19.36 12.77
CA LEU A 20 -7.86 18.78 11.71
C LEU A 20 -6.72 19.67 11.23
N TYR A 21 -6.83 20.98 11.39
CA TYR A 21 -5.86 21.96 10.88
C TYR A 21 -4.95 22.56 11.98
N ALA A 22 -5.21 22.25 13.24
CA ALA A 22 -4.42 22.72 14.37
C ALA A 22 -3.54 21.60 14.94
N ASP A 23 -2.31 21.95 15.37
CA ASP A 23 -1.35 21.00 15.94
C ASP A 23 -1.35 21.01 17.47
N SER A 24 -2.49 21.22 18.10
CA SER A 24 -2.59 21.22 19.56
C SER A 24 -3.54 20.16 20.07
N ASP A 25 -3.23 19.58 21.23
CA ASP A 25 -4.09 18.62 21.92
C ASP A 25 -5.42 19.25 22.31
N SER A 26 -5.41 20.52 22.73
CA SER A 26 -6.64 21.24 23.09
C SER A 26 -7.60 21.43 21.92
N ALA A 27 -7.07 21.57 20.71
CA ALA A 27 -7.88 21.62 19.50
C ALA A 27 -8.52 20.26 19.19
N LEU A 28 -7.76 19.19 19.39
CA LEU A 28 -8.23 17.80 19.25
C LEU A 28 -9.34 17.52 20.27
N ASP A 29 -9.13 17.85 21.54
CA ASP A 29 -10.12 17.69 22.62
C ASP A 29 -11.40 18.45 22.34
N THR A 30 -11.29 19.66 21.79
CA THR A 30 -12.46 20.45 21.41
C THR A 30 -13.27 19.75 20.31
N GLY A 31 -12.62 19.27 19.26
CA GLY A 31 -13.27 18.51 18.19
C GLY A 31 -13.90 17.21 18.69
N ALA A 32 -13.17 16.45 19.51
CA ALA A 32 -13.66 15.21 20.11
C ALA A 32 -14.87 15.44 21.01
N SER A 33 -14.87 16.51 21.82
CA SER A 33 -16.02 16.87 22.67
C SER A 33 -17.27 17.17 21.84
N LEU A 34 -17.14 17.90 20.73
CA LEU A 34 -18.25 18.18 19.82
C LEU A 34 -18.87 16.90 19.24
N LEU A 35 -18.02 15.97 18.77
CA LEU A 35 -18.47 14.70 18.20
C LEU A 35 -19.06 13.76 19.27
N ALA A 36 -18.45 13.70 20.44
CA ALA A 36 -18.94 12.87 21.54
C ALA A 36 -20.35 13.29 22.03
N ALA A 37 -20.63 14.58 21.98
CA ALA A 37 -21.92 15.14 22.41
C ALA A 37 -23.07 14.91 21.41
N ASP A 38 -22.76 14.62 20.12
CA ASP A 38 -23.76 14.52 19.07
C ASP A 38 -23.71 13.15 18.33
N PRO A 39 -24.47 12.15 18.80
CA PRO A 39 -24.58 10.86 18.14
C PRO A 39 -25.09 10.93 16.69
N ALA A 40 -25.83 11.99 16.32
CA ALA A 40 -26.32 12.14 14.95
C ALA A 40 -25.20 12.46 13.95
N ALA A 41 -24.01 12.85 14.43
CA ALA A 41 -22.84 13.11 13.62
C ALA A 41 -22.13 11.81 13.13
N ASP A 42 -22.38 10.66 13.75
CA ASP A 42 -21.60 9.42 13.50
C ASP A 42 -21.66 8.97 12.05
N SER A 43 -22.82 9.04 11.39
CA SER A 43 -22.98 8.64 10.00
C SER A 43 -22.23 9.56 9.02
N GLU A 44 -22.25 10.85 9.29
CA GLU A 44 -21.51 11.83 8.50
C GLU A 44 -20.00 11.70 8.74
N LEU A 45 -19.59 11.48 9.99
CA LEU A 45 -18.18 11.24 10.33
C LEU A 45 -17.61 10.02 9.59
N ALA A 46 -18.34 8.91 9.56
CA ALA A 46 -17.97 7.72 8.81
C ALA A 46 -17.92 8.00 7.29
N ARG A 47 -18.86 8.76 6.75
CA ARG A 47 -18.88 9.16 5.35
C ARG A 47 -17.61 9.97 4.99
N ARG A 48 -17.24 10.94 5.83
CA ARG A 48 -16.02 11.74 5.66
C ARG A 48 -14.75 10.89 5.74
N GLY A 49 -14.73 9.87 6.61
CA GLY A 49 -13.62 8.91 6.68
C GLY A 49 -13.39 8.19 5.36
N ARG A 50 -14.46 7.71 4.72
CA ARG A 50 -14.36 7.10 3.39
C ARG A 50 -13.85 8.10 2.34
N GLU A 51 -14.26 9.36 2.41
CA GLU A 51 -13.75 10.41 1.50
C GLU A 51 -12.25 10.67 1.70
N PHE A 52 -11.74 10.63 2.94
CA PHE A 52 -10.30 10.74 3.19
C PHE A 52 -9.53 9.56 2.59
N ILE A 53 -10.05 8.34 2.72
CA ILE A 53 -9.48 7.15 2.08
C ILE A 53 -9.51 7.29 0.55
N ALA A 54 -10.64 7.66 -0.05
CA ALA A 54 -10.74 7.89 -1.48
C ALA A 54 -9.77 8.98 -1.97
N SER A 55 -9.60 10.04 -1.20
CA SER A 55 -8.62 11.10 -1.48
C SER A 55 -7.16 10.60 -1.40
N ALA A 56 -6.85 9.69 -0.46
CA ALA A 56 -5.53 9.05 -0.40
C ALA A 56 -5.26 8.24 -1.69
N TRP A 57 -6.26 7.50 -2.16
CA TRP A 57 -6.16 6.78 -3.43
C TRP A 57 -5.91 7.69 -4.64
N GLN A 58 -6.56 8.85 -4.70
CA GLN A 58 -6.35 9.83 -5.75
C GLN A 58 -4.95 10.46 -5.70
N ARG A 59 -4.35 10.53 -4.51
CA ARG A 59 -2.98 11.00 -4.29
C ARG A 59 -1.91 9.92 -4.47
N GLY A 60 -2.27 8.75 -5.00
CA GLY A 60 -1.34 7.68 -5.34
C GLY A 60 -1.03 6.69 -4.22
N TRP A 61 -1.70 6.79 -3.06
CA TRP A 61 -1.54 5.83 -1.97
C TRP A 61 -2.23 4.50 -2.29
N GLN A 62 -1.70 3.41 -1.74
CA GLN A 62 -2.27 2.07 -1.82
C GLN A 62 -2.68 1.57 -0.42
N PRO A 63 -3.56 0.56 -0.30
CA PRO A 63 -4.00 0.04 0.99
C PRO A 63 -2.84 -0.31 1.93
N ALA A 64 -1.84 -1.05 1.45
CA ALA A 64 -0.67 -1.44 2.24
C ALA A 64 0.15 -0.22 2.70
N ASP A 65 0.25 0.84 1.88
CA ASP A 65 0.99 2.06 2.23
C ASP A 65 0.29 2.80 3.37
N VAL A 66 -1.04 2.98 3.28
CA VAL A 66 -1.83 3.63 4.34
C VAL A 66 -1.73 2.87 5.65
N ILE A 67 -1.85 1.55 5.61
CA ILE A 67 -1.74 0.71 6.82
C ILE A 67 -0.35 0.80 7.44
N ARG A 68 0.70 0.84 6.61
CA ARG A 68 2.09 0.98 7.09
C ARG A 68 2.31 2.31 7.81
N ILE A 69 1.84 3.42 7.24
CA ILE A 69 2.01 4.74 7.86
C ILE A 69 1.22 4.84 9.17
N VAL A 70 0.00 4.28 9.21
CA VAL A 70 -0.80 4.25 10.44
C VAL A 70 -0.11 3.41 11.52
N ARG A 71 0.45 2.26 11.17
CA ARG A 71 1.20 1.40 12.11
C ARG A 71 2.46 2.08 12.64
N ARG A 72 3.13 2.91 11.82
CA ARG A 72 4.35 3.64 12.20
C ARG A 72 4.07 4.81 13.14
N ASP A 73 3.02 5.58 12.85
CA ASP A 73 2.81 6.89 13.45
C ASP A 73 1.71 6.90 14.53
N LEU A 74 0.89 5.86 14.59
CA LEU A 74 -0.24 5.72 15.50
C LEU A 74 -0.25 4.34 16.18
N ASP A 75 -1.32 4.02 16.89
CA ASP A 75 -1.45 2.77 17.65
C ASP A 75 -2.37 1.72 17.00
N ASP A 76 -2.53 0.57 17.67
CA ASP A 76 -3.35 -0.55 17.19
C ASP A 76 -4.85 -0.21 17.09
N VAL A 77 -5.35 0.77 17.86
CA VAL A 77 -6.76 1.19 17.78
C VAL A 77 -6.98 1.91 16.45
N HIS A 78 -6.08 2.80 16.09
CA HIS A 78 -6.07 3.49 14.80
C HIS A 78 -5.89 2.53 13.63
N LEU A 79 -5.02 1.52 13.77
CA LEU A 79 -4.79 0.52 12.75
C LEU A 79 -6.08 -0.26 12.43
N ARG A 80 -6.82 -0.69 13.47
CA ARG A 80 -8.12 -1.35 13.28
C ARG A 80 -9.15 -0.44 12.61
N LEU A 81 -9.20 0.83 13.01
CA LEU A 81 -10.09 1.83 12.42
C LEU A 81 -9.76 2.08 10.96
N ALA A 82 -8.49 2.29 10.62
CA ALA A 82 -8.02 2.47 9.24
C ALA A 82 -8.36 1.26 8.37
N SER A 83 -8.11 0.04 8.87
CA SER A 83 -8.45 -1.20 8.17
C SER A 83 -9.95 -1.34 7.93
N ALA A 84 -10.78 -0.92 8.88
CA ALA A 84 -12.23 -0.91 8.72
C ALA A 84 -12.66 0.11 7.65
N LEU A 85 -12.14 1.33 7.68
CA LEU A 85 -12.44 2.37 6.69
C LEU A 85 -12.00 1.98 5.27
N VAL A 86 -10.83 1.35 5.12
CA VAL A 86 -10.37 0.85 3.82
C VAL A 86 -11.36 -0.19 3.28
N ARG A 87 -11.79 -1.15 4.09
CA ARG A 87 -12.78 -2.18 3.68
C ARG A 87 -14.15 -1.58 3.35
N GLU A 88 -14.60 -0.60 4.14
CA GLU A 88 -15.86 0.11 3.88
C GLU A 88 -15.82 0.93 2.58
N GLN A 89 -14.64 1.35 2.13
CA GLN A 89 -14.47 2.10 0.89
C GLN A 89 -14.50 1.19 -0.35
N VAL A 90 -14.10 -0.09 -0.23
CA VAL A 90 -14.01 -1.03 -1.38
C VAL A 90 -15.24 -1.04 -2.29
N PRO A 91 -16.51 -1.08 -1.79
CA PRO A 91 -17.68 -1.10 -2.66
C PRO A 91 -17.87 0.16 -3.51
N TYR A 92 -17.21 1.25 -3.16
CA TYR A 92 -17.29 2.54 -3.85
C TYR A 92 -16.12 2.78 -4.79
N ASP A 93 -15.08 1.93 -4.72
CA ASP A 93 -13.89 2.04 -5.54
C ASP A 93 -14.10 1.36 -6.91
N ARG A 94 -13.38 1.87 -7.91
CA ARG A 94 -13.29 1.17 -9.20
C ARG A 94 -12.42 -0.07 -9.04
N PRO A 95 -12.72 -1.17 -9.75
CA PRO A 95 -11.84 -2.34 -9.78
C PRO A 95 -10.42 -1.92 -10.20
N ARG A 96 -9.43 -2.40 -9.46
CA ARG A 96 -8.00 -2.16 -9.69
C ARG A 96 -7.30 -3.48 -9.95
N GLY A 97 -6.02 -3.44 -10.27
CA GLY A 97 -5.23 -4.61 -10.62
C GLY A 97 -5.10 -5.66 -9.52
N PRO A 98 -4.57 -6.86 -9.84
CA PRO A 98 -4.49 -8.00 -8.92
C PRO A 98 -3.65 -7.72 -7.67
N ARG A 99 -2.66 -6.84 -7.77
CA ARG A 99 -1.84 -6.42 -6.62
C ARG A 99 -2.66 -5.66 -5.57
N TRP A 100 -3.57 -4.80 -6.02
CA TRP A 100 -4.49 -4.09 -5.14
C TRP A 100 -5.43 -5.05 -4.41
N ALA A 101 -5.99 -6.02 -5.16
CA ALA A 101 -6.84 -7.05 -4.58
C ALA A 101 -6.10 -7.87 -3.51
N ALA A 102 -4.87 -8.29 -3.80
CA ALA A 102 -4.04 -9.03 -2.84
C ALA A 102 -3.80 -8.23 -1.53
N GLN A 103 -3.55 -6.92 -1.62
CA GLN A 103 -3.41 -6.07 -0.42
C GLN A 103 -4.70 -5.99 0.40
N LEU A 104 -5.86 -5.95 -0.24
CA LEU A 104 -7.16 -5.95 0.45
C LEU A 104 -7.45 -7.31 1.10
N ASP A 105 -7.08 -8.41 0.45
CA ASP A 105 -7.22 -9.76 0.99
C ASP A 105 -6.35 -9.96 2.24
N GLU A 106 -5.10 -9.47 2.21
CA GLU A 106 -4.19 -9.47 3.35
C GLU A 106 -4.77 -8.68 4.54
N LEU A 107 -5.29 -7.48 4.31
CA LEU A 107 -5.95 -6.68 5.35
C LEU A 107 -7.18 -7.35 5.95
N THR A 108 -7.86 -8.18 5.17
CA THR A 108 -9.03 -8.92 5.63
C THR A 108 -8.61 -10.11 6.50
N ALA A 109 -7.52 -10.78 6.15
CA ALA A 109 -6.94 -11.86 6.93
C ALA A 109 -6.41 -11.35 8.28
N ASP A 110 -5.63 -10.28 8.30
CA ASP A 110 -5.10 -9.64 9.51
C ASP A 110 -6.23 -9.22 10.47
N ALA A 111 -7.33 -8.70 9.93
CA ALA A 111 -8.48 -8.31 10.74
C ALA A 111 -9.24 -9.50 11.36
N ALA A 112 -9.20 -10.67 10.71
CA ALA A 112 -9.81 -11.90 11.24
C ALA A 112 -8.99 -12.54 12.37
N GLU A 113 -7.67 -12.37 12.33
CA GLU A 113 -6.73 -12.88 13.34
C GLU A 113 -6.55 -11.92 14.53
N ALA A 114 -6.95 -10.66 14.38
CA ALA A 114 -6.79 -9.66 15.43
C ALA A 114 -7.60 -10.01 16.68
N PRO A 115 -7.03 -9.82 17.90
CA PRO A 115 -7.78 -10.01 19.14
C PRO A 115 -9.04 -9.15 19.14
N GLN A 116 -10.12 -9.69 19.73
CA GLN A 116 -11.39 -8.96 19.83
C GLN A 116 -11.16 -7.56 20.38
N ALA A 117 -11.86 -6.58 19.80
CA ALA A 117 -11.77 -5.18 20.19
C ALA A 117 -11.89 -5.03 21.72
N PRO A 118 -11.09 -4.15 22.34
CA PRO A 118 -11.23 -3.83 23.74
C PRO A 118 -12.66 -3.38 24.05
N PRO A 119 -13.13 -3.54 25.32
CA PRO A 119 -14.44 -3.09 25.71
C PRO A 119 -14.63 -1.63 25.29
N ARG A 120 -15.82 -1.30 24.80
CA ARG A 120 -16.21 -0.04 24.17
C ARG A 120 -15.47 1.15 24.79
N ALA A 121 -14.56 1.75 24.03
CA ALA A 121 -14.05 3.07 24.33
C ALA A 121 -15.26 4.01 24.52
N ASP A 122 -15.18 4.94 25.48
CA ASP A 122 -16.19 5.98 25.57
C ASP A 122 -16.22 6.82 24.28
N ARG A 123 -17.32 7.54 24.07
CA ARG A 123 -17.51 8.31 22.82
C ARG A 123 -16.41 9.35 22.58
N PHE A 124 -15.89 9.95 23.66
CA PHE A 124 -14.84 10.95 23.56
C PHE A 124 -13.54 10.32 23.06
N SER A 125 -13.08 9.25 23.68
CA SER A 125 -11.87 8.50 23.25
C SER A 125 -11.99 7.98 21.82
N HIS A 126 -13.18 7.48 21.43
CA HIS A 126 -13.41 7.08 20.05
C HIS A 126 -13.32 8.26 19.07
N ALA A 127 -13.93 9.39 19.41
CA ALA A 127 -13.87 10.60 18.58
C ALA A 127 -12.44 11.14 18.45
N THR A 128 -11.65 11.09 19.53
CA THR A 128 -10.21 11.45 19.50
C THR A 128 -9.46 10.58 18.52
N THR A 129 -9.58 9.25 18.65
CA THR A 129 -8.95 8.28 17.73
C THR A 129 -9.32 8.55 16.27
N VAL A 130 -10.59 8.81 15.98
CA VAL A 130 -11.06 9.13 14.62
C VAL A 130 -10.42 10.42 14.11
N LEU A 131 -10.36 11.47 14.90
CA LEU A 131 -9.79 12.75 14.49
C LEU A 131 -8.28 12.67 14.28
N GLU A 132 -7.55 11.92 15.10
CA GLU A 132 -6.12 11.66 14.93
C GLU A 132 -5.84 10.94 13.62
N LEU A 133 -6.59 9.88 13.33
CA LEU A 133 -6.49 9.17 12.05
C LEU A 133 -6.80 10.09 10.86
N TYR A 134 -7.87 10.89 10.94
CA TYR A 134 -8.26 11.79 9.84
C TYR A 134 -7.23 12.90 9.64
N ARG A 135 -6.62 13.40 10.71
CA ARG A 135 -5.50 14.35 10.66
C ARG A 135 -4.31 13.75 9.92
N LEU A 136 -3.95 12.49 10.22
CA LEU A 136 -2.89 11.77 9.49
C LEU A 136 -3.24 11.64 8.00
N LEU A 137 -4.44 11.13 7.67
CA LEU A 137 -4.87 10.92 6.29
C LEU A 137 -4.92 12.22 5.48
N LEU A 138 -5.30 13.33 6.11
CA LEU A 138 -5.35 14.64 5.47
C LEU A 138 -3.95 15.14 5.08
N ARG A 139 -2.94 14.84 5.90
CA ARG A 139 -1.55 15.31 5.75
C ARG A 139 -0.70 14.43 4.83
N LEU A 140 -1.22 13.30 4.40
CA LEU A 140 -0.49 12.44 3.47
C LEU A 140 -0.08 13.22 2.21
N PRO A 141 1.19 13.19 1.79
CA PRO A 141 1.64 13.84 0.57
C PRO A 141 1.04 13.17 -0.67
N THR A 142 1.17 13.84 -1.81
CA THR A 142 0.87 13.21 -3.10
C THR A 142 2.07 12.37 -3.52
N LEU A 143 1.81 11.10 -3.81
CA LEU A 143 2.80 10.16 -4.32
C LEU A 143 2.63 10.01 -5.83
N GLU A 144 3.72 9.73 -6.53
CA GLU A 144 3.65 9.37 -7.94
C GLU A 144 2.81 8.08 -8.08
N PRO A 145 1.77 8.08 -8.93
CA PRO A 145 0.98 6.88 -9.16
C PRO A 145 1.88 5.77 -9.69
N LEU A 146 1.84 4.62 -9.05
CA LEU A 146 2.47 3.43 -9.63
C LEU A 146 1.60 2.97 -10.79
N ASP A 147 2.21 2.74 -11.95
CA ASP A 147 1.53 2.02 -13.01
C ASP A 147 1.02 0.69 -12.43
N GLU A 148 -0.27 0.44 -12.54
CA GLU A 148 -0.93 -0.77 -12.01
C GLU A 148 -0.43 -2.06 -12.67
N ARG A 149 0.44 -1.94 -13.65
CA ARG A 149 1.17 -3.04 -14.28
C ARG A 149 2.28 -3.49 -13.33
N GLY A 150 1.95 -4.45 -12.47
CA GLY A 150 2.98 -5.15 -11.68
C GLY A 150 3.99 -5.85 -12.59
N PRO A 151 5.20 -6.16 -12.10
CA PRO A 151 6.21 -6.91 -12.84
C PRO A 151 5.77 -8.31 -13.31
N GLY A 152 4.52 -8.70 -13.06
CA GLY A 152 3.89 -9.93 -13.55
C GLY A 152 2.66 -9.70 -14.43
N ASP A 153 2.21 -8.46 -14.60
CA ASP A 153 1.02 -8.10 -15.37
C ASP A 153 1.34 -7.69 -16.84
N SER A 154 2.49 -8.11 -17.32
CA SER A 154 2.74 -8.23 -18.77
C SER A 154 1.69 -9.20 -19.29
N GLY A 155 0.56 -8.62 -19.74
CA GLY A 155 -0.64 -9.30 -20.17
C GLY A 155 -0.48 -10.79 -20.40
N ALA A 156 -1.11 -11.60 -19.56
CA ALA A 156 -1.26 -13.04 -19.75
C ALA A 156 -2.07 -13.38 -21.01
N GLY A 157 -1.92 -12.58 -22.05
CA GLY A 157 -2.27 -12.77 -23.43
C GLY A 157 -1.11 -13.43 -24.14
N ARG A 158 -0.97 -14.77 -23.95
CA ARG A 158 -0.32 -15.66 -24.89
C ARG A 158 0.94 -15.13 -25.59
N ARG A 159 2.04 -14.88 -24.85
CA ARG A 159 3.37 -14.87 -25.48
C ARG A 159 3.89 -16.31 -25.57
N THR A 160 3.51 -17.00 -26.61
CA THR A 160 4.18 -18.25 -27.06
C THR A 160 5.43 -17.91 -27.89
N GLY A 161 6.22 -16.94 -27.43
CA GLY A 161 7.44 -16.52 -28.11
C GLY A 161 8.70 -17.20 -27.56
N PRO A 162 9.85 -17.00 -28.22
CA PRO A 162 11.14 -17.51 -27.77
C PRO A 162 11.52 -17.07 -26.35
N GLU A 163 11.07 -15.90 -25.90
CA GLU A 163 11.24 -15.37 -24.52
C GLU A 163 10.61 -16.26 -23.44
N SER A 164 9.38 -16.76 -23.66
CA SER A 164 8.72 -17.65 -22.71
C SER A 164 9.50 -18.96 -22.50
N ARG A 165 10.10 -19.48 -23.57
CA ARG A 165 10.93 -20.70 -23.51
C ARG A 165 12.22 -20.46 -22.73
N MET A 166 12.80 -19.25 -22.86
CA MET A 166 14.04 -18.90 -22.17
C MET A 166 13.83 -18.70 -20.69
N LEU A 167 12.75 -18.01 -20.27
CA LEU A 167 12.36 -17.89 -18.87
C LEU A 167 12.11 -19.25 -18.23
N THR A 168 11.42 -20.15 -18.94
CA THR A 168 11.21 -21.54 -18.49
C THR A 168 12.55 -22.27 -18.30
N ARG A 169 13.51 -22.06 -19.22
CA ARG A 169 14.85 -22.67 -19.12
C ARG A 169 15.65 -22.12 -17.96
N ILE A 170 15.63 -20.80 -17.71
CA ILE A 170 16.30 -20.16 -16.56
C ILE A 170 15.72 -20.72 -15.24
N ARG A 171 14.40 -20.77 -15.11
CA ARG A 171 13.74 -21.36 -13.92
C ARG A 171 14.12 -22.82 -13.70
N ALA A 172 14.19 -23.61 -14.78
CA ALA A 172 14.61 -25.02 -14.69
C ALA A 172 16.06 -25.17 -14.24
N LEU A 173 16.96 -24.28 -14.67
CA LEU A 173 18.36 -24.29 -14.22
C LEU A 173 18.48 -23.93 -12.74
N LEU A 174 17.77 -22.92 -12.27
CA LEU A 174 17.76 -22.52 -10.87
C LEU A 174 17.17 -23.62 -9.98
N ALA A 175 16.03 -24.19 -10.37
CA ALA A 175 15.42 -25.30 -9.63
C ALA A 175 16.34 -26.53 -9.55
N LYS A 176 17.10 -26.80 -10.63
CA LYS A 176 18.09 -27.88 -10.61
C LYS A 176 19.29 -27.54 -9.73
N ALA A 177 19.74 -26.29 -9.70
CA ALA A 177 20.81 -25.82 -8.82
C ALA A 177 20.42 -25.98 -7.33
N GLU A 178 19.16 -25.69 -7.00
CA GLU A 178 18.63 -25.89 -5.64
C GLU A 178 18.48 -27.36 -5.25
N ALA A 179 18.17 -28.21 -6.21
CA ALA A 179 17.92 -29.64 -5.95
C ALA A 179 19.18 -30.50 -5.94
N THR A 180 20.32 -30.04 -6.47
CA THR A 180 21.57 -30.80 -6.52
C THR A 180 22.29 -30.79 -5.18
N GLY A 181 22.81 -31.93 -4.77
CA GLY A 181 23.67 -32.06 -3.57
C GLY A 181 25.16 -31.77 -3.83
N PHE A 182 25.54 -31.39 -5.06
CA PHE A 182 26.93 -31.16 -5.44
C PHE A 182 27.17 -29.63 -5.63
N PRO A 183 28.03 -29.01 -4.78
CA PRO A 183 28.26 -27.56 -4.81
C PRO A 183 28.76 -27.05 -6.18
N ASP A 184 29.68 -27.75 -6.81
CA ASP A 184 30.26 -27.36 -8.10
C ASP A 184 29.20 -27.39 -9.21
N GLU A 185 28.27 -28.35 -9.18
CA GLU A 185 27.14 -28.40 -10.13
C GLU A 185 26.15 -27.28 -9.87
N ALA A 186 25.85 -26.97 -8.63
CA ALA A 186 24.98 -25.87 -8.26
C ALA A 186 25.53 -24.52 -8.74
N GLU A 187 26.83 -24.28 -8.55
CA GLU A 187 27.51 -23.08 -9.02
C GLU A 187 27.46 -22.95 -10.54
N ALA A 188 27.79 -24.02 -11.26
CA ALA A 188 27.76 -24.03 -12.72
C ALA A 188 26.34 -23.77 -13.29
N LEU A 189 25.31 -24.33 -12.68
CA LEU A 189 23.92 -24.13 -13.07
C LEU A 189 23.45 -22.69 -12.79
N THR A 190 23.82 -22.14 -11.63
CA THR A 190 23.53 -20.76 -11.26
C THR A 190 24.22 -19.76 -12.16
N ALA A 191 25.52 -19.97 -12.45
CA ALA A 191 26.29 -19.15 -13.38
C ALA A 191 25.64 -19.15 -14.78
N LYS A 192 25.19 -20.32 -15.24
CA LYS A 192 24.51 -20.43 -16.54
C LYS A 192 23.14 -19.72 -16.55
N ALA A 193 22.39 -19.79 -15.48
CA ALA A 193 21.15 -19.06 -15.35
C ALA A 193 21.38 -17.54 -15.41
N GLN A 194 22.39 -17.04 -14.70
CA GLN A 194 22.78 -15.62 -14.68
C GLN A 194 23.26 -15.16 -16.06
N GLU A 195 24.10 -15.95 -16.75
CA GLU A 195 24.52 -15.64 -18.12
C GLU A 195 23.33 -15.47 -19.07
N LEU A 196 22.37 -16.38 -18.99
CA LEU A 196 21.19 -16.32 -19.85
C LEU A 196 20.31 -15.10 -19.49
N THR A 197 20.14 -14.79 -18.22
CA THR A 197 19.42 -13.61 -17.75
C THR A 197 20.05 -12.32 -18.26
N ALA A 198 21.38 -12.18 -18.11
CA ALA A 198 22.10 -11.00 -18.58
C ALA A 198 22.01 -10.83 -20.09
N ARG A 199 22.17 -11.93 -20.84
CA ARG A 199 22.10 -11.90 -22.31
C ARG A 199 20.73 -11.50 -22.82
N HIS A 200 19.67 -12.01 -22.21
CA HIS A 200 18.29 -11.69 -22.62
C HIS A 200 17.84 -10.30 -22.18
N SER A 201 18.29 -9.82 -21.02
CA SER A 201 18.02 -8.44 -20.58
C SER A 201 18.64 -7.41 -21.52
N ILE A 202 19.83 -7.70 -22.07
CA ILE A 202 20.47 -6.82 -23.06
C ILE A 202 19.71 -6.84 -24.39
N ASP A 203 19.27 -8.00 -24.84
CA ASP A 203 18.50 -8.14 -26.07
C ASP A 203 17.13 -7.50 -25.97
N GLU A 204 16.49 -7.60 -24.81
CA GLU A 204 15.19 -6.97 -24.53
C GLU A 204 15.29 -5.44 -24.49
N ALA A 205 16.34 -4.89 -23.89
CA ALA A 205 16.60 -3.45 -23.92
C ALA A 205 16.89 -2.92 -25.33
N LEU A 206 17.60 -3.70 -26.15
CA LEU A 206 17.87 -3.38 -27.57
C LEU A 206 16.61 -3.47 -28.44
N LEU A 207 15.73 -4.41 -28.15
CA LEU A 207 14.44 -4.54 -28.84
C LEU A 207 13.47 -3.43 -28.40
N ALA A 208 13.44 -3.09 -27.11
CA ALA A 208 12.64 -1.98 -26.58
C ALA A 208 13.08 -0.61 -27.16
N ALA A 209 14.39 -0.43 -27.42
CA ALA A 209 14.90 0.79 -28.06
C ALA A 209 14.48 0.96 -29.53
N ARG A 210 14.01 -0.10 -30.19
CA ARG A 210 13.60 -0.11 -31.60
C ARG A 210 12.10 -0.03 -31.85
N ALA A 211 11.29 -0.25 -30.81
CA ALA A 211 9.84 -0.10 -30.86
C ALA A 211 9.36 0.59 -29.59
N PRO A 212 8.46 1.60 -29.65
CA PRO A 212 7.82 2.10 -28.44
C PRO A 212 6.99 0.95 -27.86
N ALA A 213 7.58 0.27 -26.89
CA ALA A 213 7.02 -0.94 -26.32
C ALA A 213 5.83 -0.61 -25.38
N PRO A 214 4.80 -1.45 -25.34
CA PRO A 214 3.80 -1.43 -24.28
C PRO A 214 4.39 -1.77 -22.89
N ASP A 215 5.67 -2.14 -22.82
CA ASP A 215 6.40 -2.48 -21.59
C ASP A 215 7.31 -1.32 -21.17
N ALA A 216 6.71 -0.16 -20.86
CA ALA A 216 7.42 0.89 -20.13
C ALA A 216 7.92 0.33 -18.78
N PRO A 217 9.13 0.73 -18.30
CA PRO A 217 9.62 0.28 -17.01
C PRO A 217 8.59 0.53 -15.92
N GLY A 218 8.14 -0.55 -15.29
CA GLY A 218 7.18 -0.45 -14.19
C GLY A 218 7.87 -0.04 -12.90
N ALA A 219 7.15 0.63 -12.02
CA ALA A 219 7.59 0.93 -10.67
C ALA A 219 6.84 0.08 -9.65
N CYS A 220 7.50 -0.28 -8.56
CA CYS A 220 6.86 -0.90 -7.41
C CYS A 220 7.35 -0.26 -6.12
N ARG A 221 6.48 -0.18 -5.11
CA ARG A 221 6.87 0.21 -3.75
C ARG A 221 7.23 -1.04 -2.96
N ILE A 222 8.33 -0.94 -2.24
CA ILE A 222 8.79 -1.98 -1.31
C ILE A 222 8.82 -1.33 0.06
N GLY A 223 8.01 -1.85 0.98
CA GLY A 223 8.02 -1.40 2.35
C GLY A 223 9.28 -1.89 3.06
N VAL A 224 9.95 -1.00 3.76
CA VAL A 224 11.07 -1.31 4.62
C VAL A 224 10.64 -1.11 6.07
N GLU A 225 10.45 -2.21 6.77
CA GLU A 225 10.00 -2.22 8.17
C GLU A 225 11.21 -2.10 9.11
N PRO A 226 11.04 -1.47 10.29
CA PRO A 226 12.05 -1.47 11.32
C PRO A 226 12.38 -2.90 11.80
N PRO A 227 13.53 -3.14 12.44
CA PRO A 227 14.68 -2.26 12.59
C PRO A 227 15.61 -2.26 11.37
N TYR A 228 16.60 -1.36 11.36
CA TYR A 228 17.68 -1.30 10.37
C TYR A 228 17.25 -0.85 8.96
N GLU A 229 16.32 0.09 8.86
CA GLU A 229 15.75 0.57 7.61
C GLU A 229 16.81 1.04 6.63
N GLN A 230 17.78 1.84 7.09
CA GLN A 230 18.87 2.32 6.23
C GLN A 230 19.71 1.18 5.65
N ALA A 231 20.06 0.19 6.47
CA ALA A 231 20.83 -0.97 5.99
C ALA A 231 20.05 -1.80 4.96
N LYS A 232 18.75 -1.97 5.19
CA LYS A 232 17.84 -2.64 4.25
C LYS A 232 17.68 -1.85 2.95
N ALA A 233 17.61 -0.51 3.02
CA ALA A 233 17.55 0.35 1.85
C ALA A 233 18.82 0.26 1.01
N VAL A 234 20.00 0.27 1.63
CA VAL A 234 21.30 0.09 0.94
C VAL A 234 21.38 -1.29 0.28
N LEU A 235 20.94 -2.34 0.98
CA LEU A 235 20.88 -3.69 0.39
C LEU A 235 19.93 -3.73 -0.81
N LEU A 236 18.75 -3.13 -0.68
CA LEU A 236 17.76 -3.06 -1.77
C LEU A 236 18.33 -2.32 -2.98
N ASP A 237 19.07 -1.22 -2.76
CA ASP A 237 19.72 -0.47 -3.84
C ASP A 237 20.76 -1.31 -4.58
N GLY A 238 21.60 -2.04 -3.84
CA GLY A 238 22.57 -2.98 -4.44
C GLY A 238 21.89 -4.08 -5.26
N VAL A 239 20.82 -4.68 -4.74
CA VAL A 239 20.04 -5.70 -5.46
C VAL A 239 19.36 -5.10 -6.69
N ALA A 240 18.78 -3.93 -6.58
CA ALA A 240 18.12 -3.24 -7.69
C ALA A 240 19.12 -2.92 -8.80
N GLY A 241 20.31 -2.38 -8.47
CA GLY A 241 21.37 -2.09 -9.43
C GLY A 241 21.84 -3.33 -10.20
N ALA A 242 21.95 -4.48 -9.51
CA ALA A 242 22.30 -5.76 -10.13
C ALA A 242 21.21 -6.29 -11.09
N ASN A 243 19.96 -5.83 -10.94
CA ASN A 243 18.81 -6.20 -11.76
C ASN A 243 18.36 -5.10 -12.72
N HIS A 244 19.23 -4.14 -13.03
CA HIS A 244 18.94 -3.00 -13.91
C HIS A 244 17.75 -2.13 -13.46
N CYS A 245 17.48 -2.13 -12.16
CA CYS A 245 16.47 -1.29 -11.53
C CYS A 245 17.10 -0.08 -10.86
N ARG A 246 16.31 0.95 -10.63
CA ARG A 246 16.71 2.15 -9.90
C ARG A 246 15.84 2.29 -8.65
N THR A 247 16.46 2.53 -7.51
CA THR A 247 15.73 2.82 -6.27
C THR A 247 15.55 4.32 -6.06
N VAL A 248 14.42 4.67 -5.47
CA VAL A 248 14.16 5.99 -4.90
C VAL A 248 13.72 5.74 -3.46
N TRP A 249 14.40 6.36 -2.51
CA TRP A 249 14.14 6.24 -1.09
C TRP A 249 13.40 7.47 -0.60
N ASP A 250 12.26 7.26 0.04
CA ASP A 250 11.48 8.29 0.73
C ASP A 250 11.38 7.92 2.22
N GLN A 251 11.68 8.88 3.11
CA GLN A 251 11.73 8.69 4.57
C GLN A 251 10.45 9.18 5.23
#